data_ee627afb0c2fd9fb60c540eec99e6090
#
_entry.id   ee627afb0c2fd9fb60c540eec99e6090
#
_cell.length_a   1.000
_cell.length_b   1.000
_cell.length_c   1.000
_cell.angle_alpha   90.00
_cell.angle_beta   90.00
_cell.angle_gamma   90.00
#
_symmetry.space_group_name_H-M   'P 1'
#
loop_
_entity.id
_entity.type
_entity.pdbx_description
1 polymer ?
#
loop_
_entity_poly.entity_id
_entity_poly.type
_entity_poly.pdbx_seq_one_letter_code
_entity_poly.pdbx_strand_id
1 'polypeptide(L)' 'MTDLEISLNGERVATRASTLHALLLERGFDMKNAFACAINSSFVPRPQWPERSLQSGDRIDVVTPITGG' A
#
# COMPACT_ATOMS: atom_id res chain seq x y z
N MET A 1 20.00 -5.51 -7.58
CA MET A 1 18.59 -5.66 -7.13
C MET A 1 17.77 -4.51 -7.60
N THR A 2 16.64 -4.82 -8.16
CA THR A 2 15.82 -3.83 -8.82
C THR A 2 14.71 -3.40 -7.86
N ASP A 3 14.63 -2.11 -7.59
CA ASP A 3 13.51 -1.58 -6.84
C ASP A 3 12.29 -1.56 -7.73
N LEU A 4 11.12 -1.75 -7.13
CA LEU A 4 9.87 -1.58 -7.84
C LEU A 4 9.53 -0.10 -7.85
N GLU A 5 8.98 0.35 -8.96
CA GLU A 5 8.50 1.72 -9.05
C GLU A 5 6.98 1.67 -9.07
N ILE A 6 6.38 2.22 -8.05
CA ILE A 6 4.93 2.20 -7.87
C ILE A 6 4.43 3.60 -7.61
N SER A 7 3.13 3.75 -7.56
CA SER A 7 2.49 5.00 -7.20
C SER A 7 1.77 4.80 -5.86
N LEU A 8 2.00 5.70 -4.92
CA LEU A 8 1.34 5.65 -3.61
C LEU A 8 0.59 6.95 -3.41
N ASN A 9 -0.73 6.88 -3.39
CA ASN A 9 -1.61 8.05 -3.28
C ASN A 9 -1.26 9.13 -4.31
N GLY A 10 -0.99 8.69 -5.54
CA GLY A 10 -0.66 9.59 -6.63
C GLY A 10 0.79 10.03 -6.70
N GLU A 11 1.61 9.60 -5.78
CA GLU A 11 3.02 9.95 -5.75
C GLU A 11 3.86 8.75 -6.15
N ARG A 12 4.77 8.95 -7.10
CA ARG A 12 5.64 7.87 -7.54
C ARG A 12 6.75 7.64 -6.53
N VAL A 13 6.89 6.39 -6.11
CA VAL A 13 7.92 6.01 -5.15
C VAL A 13 8.59 4.72 -5.59
N ALA A 14 9.85 4.56 -5.20
CA ALA A 14 10.58 3.32 -5.41
C ALA A 14 10.57 2.55 -4.11
N THR A 15 10.42 1.24 -4.19
CA THR A 15 10.34 0.41 -3.00
C THR A 15 11.00 -0.93 -3.23
N ARG A 16 11.55 -1.50 -2.16
CA ARG A 16 12.06 -2.86 -2.18
C ARG A 16 11.04 -3.84 -1.62
N ALA A 17 9.92 -3.32 -1.12
CA ALA A 17 8.89 -4.17 -0.57
C ALA A 17 8.31 -5.07 -1.65
N SER A 18 8.09 -6.34 -1.33
CA SER A 18 7.53 -7.29 -2.28
C SER A 18 6.04 -7.48 -2.10
N THR A 19 5.49 -7.05 -0.97
CA THR A 19 4.06 -7.17 -0.69
C THR A 19 3.50 -5.84 -0.23
N LEU A 20 2.18 -5.72 -0.30
CA LEU A 20 1.51 -4.52 0.17
C LEU A 20 1.77 -4.29 1.65
N HIS A 21 1.73 -5.35 2.45
CA HIS A 21 2.00 -5.23 3.88
C HIS A 21 3.40 -4.67 4.14
N ALA A 22 4.40 -5.20 3.43
CA ALA A 22 5.77 -4.73 3.61
C ALA A 22 5.92 -3.28 3.17
N LEU A 23 5.23 -2.88 2.11
CA LEU A 23 5.28 -1.50 1.65
C LEU A 23 4.71 -0.56 2.72
N LEU A 24 3.60 -0.93 3.32
CA LEU A 24 2.97 -0.07 4.32
C LEU A 24 3.88 0.09 5.53
N LEU A 25 4.53 -0.98 5.96
CA LEU A 25 5.51 -0.89 7.05
C LEU A 25 6.68 -0.02 6.67
N GLU A 26 7.19 -0.17 5.46
CA GLU A 26 8.32 0.62 4.98
C GLU A 26 8.00 2.10 4.96
N ARG A 27 6.76 2.46 4.61
CA ARG A 27 6.34 3.85 4.51
C ARG A 27 5.86 4.44 5.84
N GLY A 28 5.94 3.66 6.92
CA GLY A 28 5.63 4.19 8.24
C GLY A 28 4.16 4.17 8.64
N PHE A 29 3.33 3.42 7.91
CA PHE A 29 1.93 3.29 8.31
C PHE A 29 1.80 2.48 9.58
N ASP A 30 0.97 2.95 10.50
CA ASP A 30 0.73 2.25 11.74
C ASP A 30 -0.39 1.23 11.53
N MET A 31 -0.04 -0.05 11.62
CA MET A 31 -1.00 -1.12 11.39
C MET A 31 -2.10 -1.19 12.43
N LYS A 32 -1.96 -0.46 13.53
CA LYS A 32 -3.01 -0.38 14.53
C LYS A 32 -4.14 0.55 14.10
N ASN A 33 -3.86 1.45 13.18
CA ASN A 33 -4.87 2.37 12.69
C ASN A 33 -5.75 1.70 11.66
N ALA A 34 -7.01 2.12 11.62
CA ALA A 34 -7.93 1.63 10.62
C ALA A 34 -7.73 2.41 9.33
N PHE A 35 -7.44 1.71 8.24
CA PHE A 35 -7.39 2.31 6.92
C PHE A 35 -7.60 1.22 5.88
N ALA A 36 -7.93 1.62 4.68
CA ALA A 36 -8.19 0.69 3.59
C ALA A 36 -7.19 0.92 2.47
N CYS A 37 -6.92 -0.13 1.73
CA CYS A 37 -5.99 -0.05 0.59
C CYS A 37 -6.63 -0.61 -0.65
N ALA A 38 -6.27 -0.02 -1.79
CA ALA A 38 -6.65 -0.53 -3.09
C ALA A 38 -5.41 -0.56 -3.97
N ILE A 39 -5.33 -1.54 -4.85
CA ILE A 39 -4.27 -1.62 -5.84
C ILE A 39 -4.92 -1.64 -7.20
N ASN A 40 -4.52 -0.69 -8.04
CA ASN A 40 -5.09 -0.54 -9.38
C ASN A 40 -6.62 -0.48 -9.35
N SER A 41 -7.13 0.28 -8.39
CA SER A 41 -8.57 0.51 -8.18
C SER A 41 -9.34 -0.69 -7.66
N SER A 42 -8.63 -1.75 -7.24
CA SER A 42 -9.27 -2.92 -6.65
C SER A 42 -8.99 -2.96 -5.16
N PHE A 43 -10.06 -3.03 -4.37
CA PHE A 43 -9.92 -3.09 -2.92
C PHE A 43 -9.18 -4.36 -2.49
N VAL A 44 -8.24 -4.20 -1.57
CA VAL A 44 -7.49 -5.33 -1.03
C VAL A 44 -7.79 -5.43 0.46
N PRO A 45 -8.50 -6.48 0.88
CA PRO A 45 -8.80 -6.66 2.31
C PRO A 45 -7.54 -6.81 3.14
N ARG A 46 -7.58 -6.30 4.36
CA ARG A 46 -6.40 -6.32 5.23
C ARG A 46 -5.77 -7.70 5.40
N PRO A 47 -6.53 -8.80 5.57
CA PRO A 47 -5.91 -10.12 5.71
C PRO A 47 -5.12 -10.56 4.50
N GLN A 48 -5.34 -9.94 3.35
CA GLN A 48 -4.62 -10.30 2.13
C GLN A 48 -3.35 -9.46 1.91
N TRP A 49 -3.13 -8.43 2.72
CA TRP A 49 -1.98 -7.54 2.51
C TRP A 49 -0.64 -8.28 2.51
N PRO A 50 -0.38 -9.23 3.43
CA PRO A 50 0.89 -9.95 3.40
C PRO A 50 1.04 -10.88 2.20
N GLU A 51 -0.06 -11.23 1.56
CA GLU A 51 -0.04 -12.13 0.42
C GLU A 51 -0.14 -11.41 -0.93
N ARG A 52 -0.45 -10.12 -0.91
CA ARG A 52 -0.61 -9.36 -2.15
C ARG A 52 0.73 -8.87 -2.63
N SER A 53 1.25 -9.51 -3.67
CA SER A 53 2.53 -9.14 -4.25
C SER A 53 2.43 -7.83 -5.00
N LEU A 54 3.49 -7.05 -4.95
CA LEU A 54 3.57 -5.79 -5.68
C LEU A 54 4.32 -6.01 -6.99
N GLN A 55 3.95 -5.21 -7.98
CA GLN A 55 4.62 -5.22 -9.27
C GLN A 55 4.92 -3.78 -9.68
N SER A 56 5.95 -3.60 -10.51
CA SER A 56 6.25 -2.27 -11.02
C SER A 56 5.05 -1.72 -11.77
N GLY A 57 4.75 -0.47 -11.52
CA GLY A 57 3.62 0.19 -12.14
C GLY A 57 2.33 0.10 -11.37
N ASP A 58 2.30 -0.65 -10.26
CA ASP A 58 1.09 -0.72 -9.45
C ASP A 58 0.75 0.63 -8.86
N ARG A 59 -0.55 0.92 -8.81
CA ARG A 59 -1.05 2.14 -8.18
C ARG A 59 -1.73 1.75 -6.87
N ILE A 60 -1.14 2.20 -5.78
CA ILE A 60 -1.64 1.90 -4.45
C ILE A 60 -2.31 3.14 -3.89
N ASP A 61 -3.54 2.99 -3.44
CA ASP A 61 -4.28 4.05 -2.79
C ASP A 61 -4.58 3.64 -1.36
N VAL A 62 -4.22 4.49 -0.42
CA VAL A 62 -4.49 4.27 1.01
C VAL A 62 -5.51 5.30 1.44
N VAL A 63 -6.63 4.82 1.95
CA VAL A 63 -7.73 5.68 2.39
C VAL A 63 -7.87 5.55 3.89
N THR A 64 -7.67 6.65 4.59
CA THR A 64 -7.87 6.67 6.04
C THR A 64 -9.27 7.21 6.32
N PRO A 65 -10.01 6.57 7.23
CA PRO A 65 -11.33 7.08 7.56
C PRO A 65 -11.22 8.45 8.25
N ILE A 66 -12.16 9.30 7.92
CA ILE A 66 -12.24 10.59 8.59
C ILE A 66 -13.03 10.35 9.87
N THR A 67 -12.32 10.41 11.00
CA THR A 67 -13.00 10.32 12.27
C THR A 67 -13.47 11.72 12.62
N GLY A 68 -14.74 11.91 12.53
CA GLY A 68 -15.29 13.20 12.87
C GLY A 68 -15.23 13.40 14.36
N GLY A 69 -14.44 14.25 14.75
CA GLY A 69 -14.46 14.62 16.10
C GLY A 69 -13.42 14.36 16.95
#